data_9406b5eecdbf48fd5c5b2722a6b78ccd
#
_entry.id   9406b5eecdbf48fd5c5b2722a6b78ccd
#
_cell.length_a   1.000
_cell.length_b   1.000
_cell.length_c   1.000
_cell.angle_alpha   90.00
_cell.angle_beta   90.00
_cell.angle_gamma   90.00
#
_symmetry.space_group_name_H-M   'P 1'
#
loop_
_entity.id
_entity.type
_entity.pdbx_description
1 polymer ?
#
loop_
_entity_poly.entity_id
_entity_poly.type
_entity_poly.pdbx_seq_one_letter_code
_entity_poly.pdbx_strand_id
1 'polypeptide(L)'
;MSEAKKIKATAEDLKTYEEFEKRMNSLDPVDDKKEWDETAKAGNDIVDSHDWFTIVIEKDGKEGVMDLDGTVLVPPIFDKVAYTYSRIHVNANKPVVVVNNGKFGIVRADGTGEMVLPCEHDFIRLTDLLHFFLVIDNGKIMFVNNLGEQHTPQTIDKVYATNNGIIQVETGDKQGLYDYYNDIFVEPAYDDIYIGCDEDVIAYKDGVAGYLSAVDGHFIPKDEYDNSDSDEKLIYC
;
A
#
# COMPACT_ATOMS: atom_id res chain seq x y z
N MET A 1 -18.33 -17.91 -8.94
CA MET A 1 -17.93 -16.90 -7.93
C MET A 1 -18.67 -17.26 -6.67
N SER A 2 -18.00 -17.74 -5.63
CA SER A 2 -18.64 -17.98 -4.33
C SER A 2 -18.91 -16.62 -3.70
N GLU A 3 -20.13 -16.37 -3.27
CA GLU A 3 -20.44 -15.20 -2.44
C GLU A 3 -19.57 -15.29 -1.18
N ALA A 4 -18.72 -14.28 -0.99
CA ALA A 4 -17.93 -14.15 0.22
C ALA A 4 -18.89 -14.12 1.42
N LYS A 5 -18.71 -15.07 2.34
CA LYS A 5 -19.56 -15.20 3.50
C LYS A 5 -19.14 -14.12 4.49
N LYS A 6 -19.85 -12.97 4.48
CA LYS A 6 -19.63 -11.93 5.49
C LYS A 6 -19.85 -12.53 6.89
N ILE A 7 -18.82 -12.45 7.71
CA ILE A 7 -18.92 -12.80 9.13
C ILE A 7 -19.54 -11.58 9.82
N LYS A 8 -20.67 -11.78 10.47
CA LYS A 8 -21.29 -10.70 11.26
C LYS A 8 -20.52 -10.54 12.55
N ALA A 9 -20.36 -9.29 12.96
CA ALA A 9 -19.80 -8.93 14.26
C ALA A 9 -20.49 -9.69 15.41
N THR A 10 -19.73 -10.02 16.43
CA THR A 10 -20.26 -10.59 17.68
C THR A 10 -21.03 -9.53 18.47
N ALA A 11 -21.79 -9.95 19.48
CA ALA A 11 -22.45 -9.00 20.38
C ALA A 11 -21.44 -8.12 21.15
N GLU A 12 -20.22 -8.61 21.37
CA GLU A 12 -19.12 -7.90 22.03
C GLU A 12 -18.52 -6.85 21.09
N ASP A 13 -18.28 -7.21 19.82
CA ASP A 13 -17.82 -6.28 18.79
C ASP A 13 -18.84 -5.15 18.57
N LEU A 14 -20.14 -5.47 18.54
CA LEU A 14 -21.21 -4.47 18.41
C LEU A 14 -21.27 -3.52 19.61
N LYS A 15 -21.04 -4.02 20.82
CA LYS A 15 -20.98 -3.16 22.01
C LYS A 15 -19.81 -2.19 21.93
N THR A 16 -18.64 -2.68 21.52
CA THR A 16 -17.45 -1.86 21.29
C THR A 16 -17.72 -0.79 20.24
N TYR A 17 -18.42 -1.15 19.16
CA TYR A 17 -18.84 -0.22 18.13
C TYR A 17 -19.83 0.85 18.63
N GLU A 18 -20.86 0.47 19.41
CA GLU A 18 -21.82 1.41 19.98
C GLU A 18 -21.17 2.43 20.93
N GLU A 19 -20.20 1.97 21.73
CA GLU A 19 -19.41 2.82 22.60
C GLU A 19 -18.55 3.80 21.79
N PHE A 20 -17.95 3.32 20.72
CA PHE A 20 -17.20 4.13 19.75
C PHE A 20 -18.09 5.19 19.07
N GLU A 21 -19.22 4.79 18.48
CA GLU A 21 -20.15 5.70 17.81
C GLU A 21 -20.67 6.79 18.77
N LYS A 22 -21.07 6.38 19.98
CA LYS A 22 -21.53 7.31 21.01
C LYS A 22 -20.46 8.34 21.36
N ARG A 23 -19.20 7.91 21.38
CA ARG A 23 -18.08 8.77 21.68
C ARG A 23 -17.76 9.70 20.51
N MET A 24 -17.68 9.19 19.28
CA MET A 24 -17.45 10.01 18.09
C MET A 24 -18.48 11.14 17.96
N ASN A 25 -19.74 10.84 18.25
CA ASN A 25 -20.82 11.83 18.26
C ASN A 25 -20.73 12.84 19.42
N SER A 26 -19.90 12.60 20.44
CA SER A 26 -19.71 13.46 21.61
C SER A 26 -18.41 14.28 21.56
N LEU A 27 -17.51 14.01 20.59
CA LEU A 27 -16.23 14.69 20.49
C LEU A 27 -16.34 16.03 19.76
N ASP A 28 -15.67 17.04 20.32
CA ASP A 28 -15.40 18.30 19.61
C ASP A 28 -14.18 18.08 18.69
N PRO A 29 -14.23 18.46 17.41
CA PRO A 29 -13.17 18.16 16.42
C PRO A 29 -11.75 18.62 16.79
N VAL A 30 -11.61 19.44 17.82
CA VAL A 30 -10.31 20.01 18.23
C VAL A 30 -9.57 19.18 19.29
N ASP A 31 -10.26 18.27 20.02
CA ASP A 31 -9.67 17.52 21.14
C ASP A 31 -9.50 16.00 20.89
N ASP A 32 -9.78 15.55 19.69
CA ASP A 32 -9.89 14.13 19.31
C ASP A 32 -8.75 13.24 19.79
N LYS A 33 -7.50 13.63 19.52
CA LYS A 33 -6.35 12.73 19.71
C LYS A 33 -6.08 12.35 21.17
N LYS A 34 -6.32 13.25 22.09
CA LYS A 34 -6.02 13.02 23.51
C LYS A 34 -7.06 12.12 24.18
N GLU A 35 -8.34 12.30 23.84
CA GLU A 35 -9.42 11.47 24.35
C GLU A 35 -9.40 10.05 23.77
N TRP A 36 -8.97 9.90 22.52
CA TRP A 36 -8.72 8.61 21.87
C TRP A 36 -7.67 7.79 22.62
N ASP A 37 -6.54 8.41 22.93
CA ASP A 37 -5.45 7.78 23.69
C ASP A 37 -5.91 7.36 25.11
N GLU A 38 -6.81 8.10 25.73
CA GLU A 38 -7.33 7.80 27.06
C GLU A 38 -8.35 6.65 27.04
N THR A 39 -9.13 6.50 25.96
CA THR A 39 -10.11 5.40 25.83
C THR A 39 -9.44 4.08 25.48
N ALA A 40 -8.46 4.10 24.62
CA ALA A 40 -7.64 2.93 24.33
C ALA A 40 -6.93 2.42 25.61
N LYS A 41 -6.49 3.34 26.47
CA LYS A 41 -5.88 3.01 27.78
C LYS A 41 -6.88 2.50 28.80
N ALA A 42 -8.17 2.74 28.66
CA ALA A 42 -9.21 2.31 29.59
C ALA A 42 -9.67 0.85 29.41
N GLY A 43 -8.98 0.09 28.56
CA GLY A 43 -9.19 -1.36 28.41
C GLY A 43 -10.41 -1.71 27.57
N ASN A 44 -10.80 -0.85 26.67
CA ASN A 44 -11.81 -1.15 25.67
C ASN A 44 -11.15 -1.86 24.47
N ASP A 45 -11.88 -2.76 23.86
CA ASP A 45 -11.45 -3.60 22.74
C ASP A 45 -11.15 -2.81 21.44
N ILE A 46 -11.26 -1.48 21.45
CA ILE A 46 -10.84 -0.58 20.36
C ILE A 46 -9.37 -0.22 20.56
N VAL A 47 -8.52 -0.76 19.75
CA VAL A 47 -7.06 -0.54 19.81
C VAL A 47 -6.64 0.67 18.99
N ASP A 48 -7.33 0.93 17.89
CA ASP A 48 -7.08 2.08 17.03
C ASP A 48 -8.24 2.33 16.04
N SER A 49 -8.37 3.57 15.55
CA SER A 49 -9.21 3.88 14.39
C SER A 49 -8.34 4.53 13.32
N HIS A 50 -8.25 3.89 12.20
CA HIS A 50 -7.37 4.34 11.13
C HIS A 50 -8.04 5.20 10.09
N ASP A 51 -9.35 5.17 10.04
CA ASP A 51 -10.15 6.08 9.24
C ASP A 51 -11.55 6.24 9.87
N TRP A 52 -12.36 7.11 9.29
CA TRP A 52 -13.72 7.37 9.73
C TRP A 52 -14.69 6.20 9.46
N PHE A 53 -14.23 5.07 8.96
CA PHE A 53 -15.06 3.99 8.45
C PHE A 53 -14.73 2.62 8.98
N THR A 54 -13.58 2.46 9.65
CA THR A 54 -13.17 1.17 10.22
C THR A 54 -12.53 1.33 11.59
N ILE A 55 -12.69 0.31 12.44
CA ILE A 55 -12.05 0.21 13.74
C ILE A 55 -11.24 -1.07 13.84
N VAL A 56 -10.13 -1.02 14.56
CA VAL A 56 -9.39 -2.21 14.96
C VAL A 56 -10.04 -2.79 16.21
N ILE A 57 -10.42 -4.05 16.12
CA ILE A 57 -11.01 -4.83 17.22
C ILE A 57 -10.01 -5.82 17.76
N GLU A 58 -10.05 -6.08 19.05
CA GLU A 58 -9.23 -7.08 19.71
C GLU A 58 -10.11 -8.15 20.37
N LYS A 59 -9.67 -9.41 20.26
CA LYS A 59 -10.24 -10.53 20.97
C LYS A 59 -9.16 -11.54 21.34
N ASP A 60 -9.09 -11.90 22.60
CA ASP A 60 -8.12 -12.88 23.15
C ASP A 60 -6.66 -12.51 22.80
N GLY A 61 -6.33 -11.19 22.77
CA GLY A 61 -5.01 -10.67 22.43
C GLY A 61 -4.68 -10.75 20.92
N LYS A 62 -5.69 -10.89 20.08
CA LYS A 62 -5.56 -10.89 18.61
C LYS A 62 -6.39 -9.77 18.01
N GLU A 63 -5.81 -9.08 17.04
CA GLU A 63 -6.43 -7.94 16.36
C GLU A 63 -7.14 -8.35 15.06
N GLY A 64 -8.16 -7.59 14.72
CA GLY A 64 -8.92 -7.66 13.48
C GLY A 64 -9.48 -6.29 13.11
N VAL A 65 -10.31 -6.23 12.09
CA VAL A 65 -10.93 -4.99 11.60
C VAL A 65 -12.43 -5.17 11.46
N MET A 66 -13.19 -4.19 11.90
CA MET A 66 -14.65 -4.11 11.76
C MET A 66 -15.00 -2.77 11.09
N ASP A 67 -16.04 -2.75 10.25
CA ASP A 67 -16.60 -1.50 9.74
C ASP A 67 -17.60 -0.89 10.74
N LEU A 68 -18.08 0.33 10.45
CA LEU A 68 -18.96 1.06 11.34
C LEU A 68 -20.39 0.49 11.42
N ASP A 69 -20.78 -0.43 10.56
CA ASP A 69 -22.06 -1.11 10.64
C ASP A 69 -21.99 -2.43 11.45
N GLY A 70 -20.82 -2.71 12.03
CA GLY A 70 -20.58 -3.88 12.86
C GLY A 70 -20.22 -5.14 12.07
N THR A 71 -19.88 -5.02 10.79
CA THR A 71 -19.41 -6.15 9.98
C THR A 71 -17.92 -6.38 10.20
N VAL A 72 -17.53 -7.57 10.63
CA VAL A 72 -16.11 -7.93 10.73
C VAL A 72 -15.53 -8.10 9.32
N LEU A 73 -14.58 -7.25 8.96
CA LEU A 73 -13.87 -7.26 7.68
C LEU A 73 -12.64 -8.14 7.73
N VAL A 74 -11.92 -8.12 8.86
CA VAL A 74 -10.79 -8.99 9.15
C VAL A 74 -11.05 -9.64 10.51
N PRO A 75 -11.13 -10.97 10.61
CA PRO A 75 -11.35 -11.63 11.89
C PRO A 75 -10.18 -11.37 12.86
N PRO A 76 -10.43 -11.25 14.18
CA PRO A 76 -9.39 -11.00 15.19
C PRO A 76 -8.59 -12.28 15.47
N ILE A 77 -7.68 -12.62 14.56
CA ILE A 77 -6.82 -13.80 14.62
C ILE A 77 -5.35 -13.48 14.42
N PHE A 78 -5.01 -12.23 14.16
CA PHE A 78 -3.64 -11.75 13.93
C PHE A 78 -3.05 -11.16 15.20
N ASP A 79 -1.70 -11.19 15.33
CA ASP A 79 -1.01 -10.55 16.45
C ASP A 79 -1.19 -9.05 16.43
N LYS A 80 -1.24 -8.47 15.21
CA LYS A 80 -1.44 -7.04 15.02
C LYS A 80 -2.02 -6.75 13.63
N VAL A 81 -2.85 -5.71 13.57
CA VAL A 81 -3.21 -5.02 12.33
C VAL A 81 -2.23 -3.87 12.12
N ALA A 82 -1.47 -3.94 11.03
CA ALA A 82 -0.44 -2.95 10.73
C ALA A 82 -0.95 -1.99 9.66
N TYR A 83 -1.55 -0.89 10.10
CA TYR A 83 -1.84 0.20 9.20
C TYR A 83 -0.61 1.08 9.01
N THR A 84 -0.17 1.18 7.78
CA THR A 84 0.94 2.06 7.45
C THR A 84 0.49 3.41 6.91
N TYR A 85 -0.79 3.58 6.55
CA TYR A 85 -1.37 4.88 6.20
C TYR A 85 -2.88 4.96 6.49
N SER A 86 -3.25 5.93 7.31
CA SER A 86 -4.62 6.36 7.55
C SER A 86 -5.24 6.96 6.29
N ARG A 87 -6.48 6.66 5.98
CA ARG A 87 -7.42 7.26 5.01
C ARG A 87 -7.85 6.39 3.83
N ILE A 88 -7.47 5.14 3.76
CA ILE A 88 -7.97 4.26 2.74
C ILE A 88 -9.07 3.41 3.34
N HIS A 89 -10.28 3.56 2.83
CA HIS A 89 -11.40 2.72 3.22
C HIS A 89 -11.05 1.25 3.04
N VAL A 90 -11.01 0.52 4.13
CA VAL A 90 -10.86 -0.94 4.07
C VAL A 90 -12.17 -1.50 3.53
N ASN A 91 -12.11 -2.23 2.46
CA ASN A 91 -13.24 -2.96 1.88
C ASN A 91 -12.71 -4.23 1.20
N ALA A 92 -13.60 -5.07 0.70
CA ALA A 92 -13.23 -6.33 0.07
C ALA A 92 -12.19 -6.22 -1.08
N ASN A 93 -12.03 -5.02 -1.67
CA ASN A 93 -11.06 -4.74 -2.71
C ASN A 93 -9.78 -4.06 -2.20
N LYS A 94 -9.70 -3.82 -0.89
CA LYS A 94 -8.56 -3.16 -0.25
C LYS A 94 -8.06 -4.03 0.90
N PRO A 95 -7.15 -4.95 0.64
CA PRO A 95 -6.61 -5.82 1.67
C PRO A 95 -5.85 -5.04 2.75
N VAL A 96 -5.71 -5.67 3.89
CA VAL A 96 -5.13 -5.08 5.11
C VAL A 96 -3.78 -5.74 5.39
N VAL A 97 -2.80 -4.94 5.78
CA VAL A 97 -1.52 -5.45 6.26
C VAL A 97 -1.68 -5.93 7.70
N VAL A 98 -1.25 -7.13 7.96
CA VAL A 98 -1.32 -7.79 9.28
C VAL A 98 0.04 -8.36 9.68
N VAL A 99 0.21 -8.60 10.97
CA VAL A 99 1.40 -9.22 11.52
C VAL A 99 1.02 -10.48 12.27
N ASN A 100 1.76 -11.55 12.04
CA ASN A 100 1.66 -12.77 12.82
C ASN A 100 3.06 -13.36 13.06
N ASN A 101 3.37 -13.70 14.31
CA ASN A 101 4.70 -14.18 14.71
C ASN A 101 5.86 -13.23 14.28
N GLY A 102 5.62 -11.91 14.32
CA GLY A 102 6.61 -10.90 13.94
C GLY A 102 6.85 -10.76 12.44
N LYS A 103 6.09 -11.45 11.60
CA LYS A 103 6.16 -11.36 10.14
C LYS A 103 4.91 -10.71 9.58
N PHE A 104 5.10 -9.93 8.52
CA PHE A 104 4.05 -9.18 7.84
C PHE A 104 3.41 -10.03 6.73
N GLY A 105 2.12 -9.85 6.56
CA GLY A 105 1.33 -10.42 5.48
C GLY A 105 0.21 -9.48 5.05
N ILE A 106 -0.54 -9.87 4.05
CA ILE A 106 -1.70 -9.13 3.54
C ILE A 106 -2.91 -10.04 3.58
N VAL A 107 -4.01 -9.58 4.17
CA VAL A 107 -5.25 -10.33 4.32
C VAL A 107 -6.41 -9.64 3.59
N ARG A 108 -7.34 -10.40 3.06
CA ARG A 108 -8.57 -9.87 2.45
C ARG A 108 -9.48 -9.27 3.52
N ALA A 109 -10.05 -8.11 3.21
CA ALA A 109 -11.02 -7.44 4.08
C ALA A 109 -12.46 -7.82 3.72
N ASP A 110 -12.75 -9.12 3.65
CA ASP A 110 -14.07 -9.68 3.28
C ASP A 110 -14.67 -10.58 4.38
N GLY A 111 -14.08 -10.56 5.55
CA GLY A 111 -14.49 -11.35 6.71
C GLY A 111 -14.02 -12.80 6.69
N THR A 112 -13.34 -13.24 5.63
CA THR A 112 -12.89 -14.64 5.51
C THR A 112 -11.59 -14.91 6.27
N GLY A 113 -10.72 -13.88 6.41
CA GLY A 113 -9.35 -14.04 6.90
C GLY A 113 -8.42 -14.71 5.88
N GLU A 114 -8.83 -14.80 4.60
CA GLU A 114 -8.01 -15.35 3.53
C GLU A 114 -6.82 -14.45 3.25
N MET A 115 -5.62 -15.04 3.25
CA MET A 115 -4.39 -14.30 2.99
C MET A 115 -4.23 -14.04 1.49
N VAL A 116 -3.90 -12.80 1.15
CA VAL A 116 -3.40 -12.38 -0.17
C VAL A 116 -1.90 -12.69 -0.26
N LEU A 117 -1.15 -12.32 0.79
CA LEU A 117 0.23 -12.71 1.01
C LEU A 117 0.37 -13.30 2.41
N PRO A 118 1.05 -14.45 2.58
CA PRO A 118 1.25 -15.05 3.89
C PRO A 118 2.08 -14.17 4.81
N CYS A 119 1.96 -14.35 6.14
CA CYS A 119 2.80 -13.64 7.11
C CYS A 119 4.21 -14.26 7.16
N GLU A 120 5.00 -13.99 6.13
CA GLU A 120 6.37 -14.50 5.97
C GLU A 120 7.39 -13.39 5.69
N HIS A 121 6.91 -12.17 5.43
CA HIS A 121 7.72 -11.04 5.00
C HIS A 121 8.28 -10.24 6.19
N ASP A 122 9.45 -9.62 5.99
CA ASP A 122 10.10 -8.81 7.03
C ASP A 122 9.33 -7.53 7.30
N PHE A 123 8.82 -6.89 6.24
CA PHE A 123 7.99 -5.69 6.35
C PHE A 123 7.12 -5.50 5.11
N ILE A 124 5.91 -4.99 5.30
CA ILE A 124 5.02 -4.60 4.21
C ILE A 124 4.47 -3.20 4.50
N ARG A 125 4.51 -2.35 3.50
CA ARG A 125 3.96 -0.99 3.56
C ARG A 125 3.01 -0.74 2.39
N LEU A 126 1.85 -0.19 2.67
CA LEU A 126 0.97 0.36 1.64
C LEU A 126 1.63 1.59 1.03
N THR A 127 1.58 1.73 -0.27
CA THR A 127 2.03 2.94 -0.99
C THR A 127 0.90 3.95 -1.10
N ASP A 128 1.23 5.20 -1.41
CA ASP A 128 0.23 6.23 -1.72
C ASP A 128 -0.52 5.93 -3.03
N LEU A 129 0.03 5.05 -3.85
CA LEU A 129 -0.66 4.44 -4.99
C LEU A 129 -1.60 3.35 -4.45
N LEU A 130 -2.84 3.66 -4.31
CA LEU A 130 -3.93 3.00 -3.58
C LEU A 130 -4.10 1.47 -3.76
N HIS A 131 -3.31 0.83 -4.61
CA HIS A 131 -3.44 -0.57 -4.98
C HIS A 131 -2.13 -1.36 -4.88
N PHE A 132 -1.03 -0.74 -4.42
CA PHE A 132 0.27 -1.37 -4.35
C PHE A 132 0.86 -1.36 -2.95
N PHE A 133 1.55 -2.44 -2.65
CA PHE A 133 2.31 -2.62 -1.42
C PHE A 133 3.79 -2.74 -1.74
N LEU A 134 4.62 -2.11 -0.92
CA LEU A 134 6.05 -2.40 -0.85
C LEU A 134 6.23 -3.59 0.07
N VAL A 135 6.77 -4.67 -0.47
CA VAL A 135 7.15 -5.86 0.30
C VAL A 135 8.66 -5.89 0.42
N ILE A 136 9.16 -6.01 1.63
CA ILE A 136 10.59 -5.97 1.95
C ILE A 136 11.00 -7.27 2.62
N ASP A 137 11.99 -7.93 2.03
CA ASP A 137 12.63 -9.12 2.58
C ASP A 137 14.14 -9.03 2.42
N ASN A 138 14.87 -9.27 3.50
CA ASN A 138 16.34 -9.19 3.52
C ASN A 138 16.89 -7.87 2.95
N GLY A 139 16.16 -6.77 3.18
CA GLY A 139 16.51 -5.44 2.71
C GLY A 139 16.26 -5.19 1.21
N LYS A 140 15.65 -6.13 0.50
CA LYS A 140 15.24 -5.98 -0.91
C LYS A 140 13.75 -5.73 -1.00
N ILE A 141 13.37 -4.86 -1.92
CA ILE A 141 12.00 -4.36 -2.12
C ILE A 141 11.43 -4.94 -3.41
N MET A 142 10.17 -5.30 -3.38
CA MET A 142 9.33 -5.55 -4.56
C MET A 142 7.99 -4.84 -4.42
N PHE A 143 7.32 -4.59 -5.55
CA PHE A 143 5.95 -4.09 -5.59
C PHE A 143 4.98 -5.24 -5.82
N VAL A 144 3.91 -5.25 -5.04
CA VAL A 144 2.85 -6.24 -5.11
C VAL A 144 1.51 -5.50 -5.13
N ASN A 145 0.58 -5.92 -5.98
CA ASN A 145 -0.75 -5.33 -6.02
C ASN A 145 -1.68 -5.92 -4.94
N ASN A 146 -2.90 -5.41 -4.88
CA ASN A 146 -3.93 -5.85 -3.93
C ASN A 146 -4.45 -7.28 -4.16
N LEU A 147 -4.03 -7.94 -5.23
CA LEU A 147 -4.33 -9.35 -5.50
C LEU A 147 -3.17 -10.27 -5.13
N GLY A 148 -2.03 -9.73 -4.68
CA GLY A 148 -0.82 -10.47 -4.37
C GLY A 148 0.07 -10.74 -5.58
N GLU A 149 -0.21 -10.12 -6.71
CA GLU A 149 0.60 -10.26 -7.92
C GLU A 149 1.83 -9.37 -7.84
N GLN A 150 2.98 -9.94 -8.11
CA GLN A 150 4.26 -9.24 -8.11
C GLN A 150 4.45 -8.50 -9.44
N HIS A 151 4.73 -7.19 -9.37
CA HIS A 151 4.94 -6.31 -10.53
C HIS A 151 6.40 -5.96 -10.80
N THR A 152 7.25 -6.10 -9.79
CA THR A 152 8.69 -5.87 -9.95
C THR A 152 9.48 -7.01 -9.32
N PRO A 153 10.70 -7.32 -9.81
CA PRO A 153 11.56 -8.29 -9.16
C PRO A 153 11.98 -7.80 -7.76
N GLN A 154 12.26 -8.73 -6.86
CA GLN A 154 12.72 -8.42 -5.49
C GLN A 154 14.22 -8.10 -5.47
N THR A 155 14.62 -7.09 -6.22
CA THR A 155 16.03 -6.68 -6.39
C THR A 155 16.28 -5.23 -5.99
N ILE A 156 15.23 -4.46 -5.79
CA ILE A 156 15.28 -3.02 -5.52
C ILE A 156 15.87 -2.77 -4.12
N ASP A 157 16.86 -1.88 -4.04
CA ASP A 157 17.46 -1.48 -2.77
C ASP A 157 16.78 -0.27 -2.15
N LYS A 158 16.34 0.68 -2.99
CA LYS A 158 15.70 1.92 -2.53
C LYS A 158 14.56 2.33 -3.46
N VAL A 159 13.61 3.02 -2.87
CA VAL A 159 12.48 3.64 -3.54
C VAL A 159 12.50 5.12 -3.20
N TYR A 160 12.44 5.96 -4.20
CA TYR A 160 12.34 7.40 -4.05
C TYR A 160 10.88 7.87 -4.12
N ALA A 161 10.67 9.15 -3.96
CA ALA A 161 9.33 9.74 -4.03
C ALA A 161 8.68 9.46 -5.39
N THR A 162 7.38 9.22 -5.34
CA THR A 162 6.55 9.05 -6.52
C THR A 162 6.08 10.40 -7.03
N ASN A 163 6.02 10.55 -8.34
CA ASN A 163 5.35 11.68 -8.97
C ASN A 163 4.44 11.14 -10.09
N ASN A 164 3.17 11.55 -10.10
CA ASN A 164 2.17 11.18 -11.11
C ASN A 164 2.19 9.69 -11.54
N GLY A 165 2.32 8.75 -10.57
CA GLY A 165 2.31 7.32 -10.86
C GLY A 165 3.65 6.73 -11.30
N ILE A 166 4.72 7.51 -11.33
CA ILE A 166 6.07 7.01 -11.58
C ILE A 166 6.81 6.88 -10.26
N ILE A 167 7.36 5.71 -10.01
CA ILE A 167 8.14 5.37 -8.82
C ILE A 167 9.58 5.16 -9.24
N GLN A 168 10.47 6.05 -8.84
CA GLN A 168 11.90 5.89 -9.07
C GLN A 168 12.50 4.87 -8.10
N VAL A 169 13.32 3.97 -8.61
CA VAL A 169 13.96 2.89 -7.87
C VAL A 169 15.47 2.86 -8.08
N GLU A 170 16.19 2.25 -7.15
CA GLU A 170 17.64 2.08 -7.23
C GLU A 170 18.03 0.65 -6.85
N THR A 171 19.00 0.10 -7.58
CA THR A 171 19.70 -1.14 -7.24
C THR A 171 21.20 -0.92 -7.41
N GLY A 172 21.97 -1.08 -6.34
CA GLY A 172 23.38 -0.69 -6.32
C GLY A 172 23.55 0.81 -6.49
N ASP A 173 24.18 1.23 -7.58
CA ASP A 173 24.39 2.63 -7.98
C ASP A 173 23.61 3.01 -9.25
N LYS A 174 22.71 2.14 -9.70
CA LYS A 174 21.90 2.36 -10.89
C LYS A 174 20.46 2.63 -10.56
N GLN A 175 19.86 3.52 -11.34
CA GLN A 175 18.47 3.92 -11.23
C GLN A 175 17.61 3.24 -12.28
N GLY A 176 16.38 3.02 -11.93
CA GLY A 176 15.29 2.54 -12.75
C GLY A 176 13.99 3.19 -12.31
N LEU A 177 12.88 2.78 -12.87
CA LEU A 177 11.57 3.24 -12.45
C LEU A 177 10.49 2.17 -12.63
N TYR A 178 9.38 2.36 -11.96
CA TYR A 178 8.14 1.65 -12.23
C TYR A 178 7.07 2.67 -12.61
N ASP A 179 6.58 2.56 -13.84
CA ASP A 179 5.42 3.31 -14.34
C ASP A 179 4.15 2.53 -13.99
N TYR A 180 3.44 3.02 -13.00
CA TYR A 180 2.22 2.41 -12.50
C TYR A 180 1.08 2.39 -13.52
N TYR A 181 0.96 3.44 -14.35
CA TYR A 181 -0.16 3.56 -15.28
C TYR A 181 -0.04 2.61 -16.47
N ASN A 182 1.18 2.37 -16.92
CA ASN A 182 1.45 1.49 -18.04
C ASN A 182 1.89 0.09 -17.61
N ASP A 183 2.06 -0.15 -16.28
CA ASP A 183 2.59 -1.38 -15.69
C ASP A 183 3.97 -1.76 -16.29
N ILE A 184 4.86 -0.78 -16.37
CA ILE A 184 6.19 -0.94 -16.97
C ILE A 184 7.24 -0.84 -15.86
N PHE A 185 8.04 -1.89 -15.70
CA PHE A 185 9.22 -1.85 -14.88
C PHE A 185 10.48 -1.66 -15.74
N VAL A 186 11.09 -0.49 -15.60
CA VAL A 186 12.38 -0.17 -16.21
C VAL A 186 13.48 -0.58 -15.23
N GLU A 187 14.24 -1.61 -15.62
CA GLU A 187 15.32 -2.17 -14.80
C GLU A 187 16.35 -1.11 -14.41
N PRO A 188 16.88 -1.13 -13.20
CA PRO A 188 17.94 -0.24 -12.75
C PRO A 188 19.24 -0.44 -13.57
N ALA A 189 19.39 0.33 -14.64
CA ALA A 189 20.52 0.28 -15.57
C ALA A 189 21.07 1.66 -15.94
N TYR A 190 20.47 2.73 -15.40
CA TYR A 190 20.76 4.12 -15.74
C TYR A 190 21.62 4.79 -14.67
N ASP A 191 22.45 5.73 -15.10
CA ASP A 191 23.32 6.51 -14.20
C ASP A 191 22.49 7.50 -13.40
N ASP A 192 21.44 8.06 -14.03
CA ASP A 192 20.49 8.98 -13.42
C ASP A 192 19.16 8.93 -14.17
N ILE A 193 18.06 9.22 -13.48
CA ILE A 193 16.73 9.39 -14.06
C ILE A 193 16.13 10.67 -13.48
N TYR A 194 15.84 11.62 -14.34
CA TYR A 194 15.16 12.86 -14.00
C TYR A 194 13.67 12.73 -14.29
N ILE A 195 12.87 12.97 -13.26
CA ILE A 195 11.39 12.97 -13.32
C ILE A 195 10.94 14.39 -13.02
N GLY A 196 10.61 15.15 -14.06
CA GLY A 196 10.03 16.49 -13.96
C GLY A 196 8.53 16.43 -13.62
N CYS A 197 7.92 17.57 -13.32
CA CYS A 197 6.47 17.70 -13.25
C CYS A 197 5.97 18.18 -14.62
N ASP A 198 4.99 17.45 -15.17
CA ASP A 198 4.43 17.73 -16.51
C ASP A 198 5.49 17.72 -17.63
N GLU A 199 6.46 16.80 -17.54
CA GLU A 199 7.53 16.64 -18.53
C GLU A 199 7.83 15.16 -18.79
N ASP A 200 8.46 14.86 -19.93
CA ASP A 200 8.95 13.54 -20.23
C ASP A 200 10.05 13.10 -19.26
N VAL A 201 10.07 11.83 -18.92
CA VAL A 201 11.12 11.25 -18.09
C VAL A 201 12.41 11.16 -18.89
N ILE A 202 13.48 11.77 -18.39
CA ILE A 202 14.81 11.74 -19.01
C ILE A 202 15.71 10.78 -18.24
N ALA A 203 16.25 9.79 -18.94
CA ALA A 203 17.23 8.86 -18.41
C ALA A 203 18.62 9.16 -18.97
N TYR A 204 19.66 8.94 -18.15
CA TYR A 204 21.05 9.07 -18.54
C TYR A 204 21.72 7.71 -18.47
N LYS A 205 22.32 7.28 -19.57
CA LYS A 205 23.02 6.01 -19.69
C LYS A 205 24.34 6.19 -20.41
N ASP A 206 25.46 5.85 -19.74
CA ASP A 206 26.81 5.96 -20.29
C ASP A 206 27.12 7.38 -20.83
N GLY A 207 26.59 8.43 -20.16
CA GLY A 207 26.75 9.83 -20.54
C GLY A 207 25.83 10.29 -21.67
N VAL A 208 24.93 9.47 -22.16
CA VAL A 208 23.92 9.80 -23.18
C VAL A 208 22.57 10.07 -22.50
N ALA A 209 21.97 11.22 -22.80
CA ALA A 209 20.59 11.51 -22.39
C ALA A 209 19.60 10.89 -23.38
N GLY A 210 18.48 10.40 -22.86
CA GLY A 210 17.43 9.82 -23.69
C GLY A 210 16.09 9.77 -22.95
N TYR A 211 15.08 9.31 -23.67
CA TYR A 211 13.73 9.09 -23.18
C TYR A 211 13.49 7.59 -22.93
N LEU A 212 12.42 7.28 -22.24
CA LEU A 212 11.95 5.93 -21.99
C LEU A 212 10.61 5.71 -22.68
N SER A 213 10.48 4.65 -23.47
CA SER A 213 9.24 4.30 -24.16
C SER A 213 8.14 3.93 -23.17
N ALA A 214 6.93 4.47 -23.35
CA ALA A 214 5.73 4.08 -22.59
C ALA A 214 5.09 2.77 -23.08
N VAL A 215 5.74 2.05 -23.99
CA VAL A 215 5.28 0.75 -24.49
C VAL A 215 5.94 -0.40 -23.73
N ASP A 216 7.25 -0.30 -23.52
CA ASP A 216 8.03 -1.38 -22.90
C ASP A 216 9.23 -0.89 -22.05
N GLY A 217 9.35 0.45 -21.89
CA GLY A 217 10.42 1.06 -21.08
C GLY A 217 11.80 1.10 -21.74
N HIS A 218 11.92 0.76 -23.02
CA HIS A 218 13.22 0.81 -23.66
C HIS A 218 13.78 2.23 -23.80
N PHE A 219 15.10 2.35 -23.81
CA PHE A 219 15.79 3.63 -23.90
C PHE A 219 15.90 4.11 -25.35
N ILE A 220 15.53 5.37 -25.58
CA ILE A 220 15.61 6.05 -26.87
C ILE A 220 16.55 7.24 -26.71
N PRO A 221 17.74 7.24 -27.35
CA PRO A 221 18.65 8.39 -27.32
C PRO A 221 17.93 9.66 -27.75
N LYS A 222 18.13 10.74 -27.01
CA LYS A 222 17.44 12.02 -27.25
C LYS A 222 17.67 12.51 -28.69
N ASP A 223 18.90 12.45 -29.19
CA ASP A 223 19.24 12.87 -30.53
C ASP A 223 18.54 12.04 -31.62
N GLU A 224 18.29 10.75 -31.36
CA GLU A 224 17.53 9.90 -32.29
C GLU A 224 16.04 10.28 -32.30
N TYR A 225 15.45 10.46 -31.15
CA TYR A 225 14.04 10.84 -31.02
C TYR A 225 13.77 12.23 -31.62
N ASP A 226 14.55 13.23 -31.26
CA ASP A 226 14.36 14.63 -31.69
C ASP A 226 14.57 14.80 -33.22
N ASN A 227 15.27 13.88 -33.87
CA ASN A 227 15.51 13.89 -35.33
C ASN A 227 14.66 12.86 -36.11
N SER A 228 13.78 12.14 -35.45
CA SER A 228 12.89 11.15 -36.04
C SER A 228 11.47 11.73 -36.23
N ASP A 229 10.72 11.17 -37.19
CA ASP A 229 9.26 11.38 -37.29
C ASP A 229 8.53 10.33 -36.42
N SER A 230 9.08 9.96 -35.25
CA SER A 230 8.56 8.90 -34.40
C SER A 230 7.33 9.40 -33.64
N ASP A 231 6.23 8.65 -33.72
CA ASP A 231 5.01 8.81 -32.91
C ASP A 231 5.07 7.96 -31.63
N GLU A 232 6.26 7.53 -31.23
CA GLU A 232 6.43 6.69 -30.05
C GLU A 232 6.07 7.45 -28.78
N LYS A 233 5.22 6.83 -27.96
CA LYS A 233 4.80 7.41 -26.69
C LYS A 233 5.93 7.24 -25.66
N LEU A 234 6.26 8.34 -25.00
CA LEU A 234 7.24 8.38 -23.93
C LEU A 234 6.59 8.23 -22.55
N ILE A 235 7.36 7.75 -21.58
CA ILE A 235 6.98 7.81 -20.18
C ILE A 235 6.97 9.28 -19.76
N TYR A 236 5.83 9.73 -19.28
CA TYR A 236 5.53 11.11 -18.95
C TYR A 236 5.05 11.22 -17.50
N CYS A 237 5.45 12.30 -16.81
CA CYS A 237 5.10 12.56 -15.42
C CYS A 237 4.06 13.68 -15.29
#